data_a3da651e706e0245e9dd5efafe00f38e
#
_entry.id   a3da651e706e0245e9dd5efafe00f38e
#
_cell.length_a   1.000
_cell.length_b   1.000
_cell.length_c   1.000
_cell.angle_alpha   90.00
_cell.angle_beta   90.00
_cell.angle_gamma   90.00
#
_symmetry.space_group_name_H-M   'P 1'
#
loop_
_entity.id
_entity.type
_entity.pdbx_description
1 polymer ?
#
loop_
_entity_poly.entity_id
_entity_poly.type
_entity_poly.pdbx_seq_one_letter_code
_entity_poly.pdbx_strand_id
1 'polypeptide(L)'
;DHGQIDIRQVFHLNACLVDMGFIRLGANGLPEEYEAYSFSAGFSTHIHLKDKGDERLVSRVHKALLALQAAYPQCIDRVYTAEEALKEEGLSGEFSFVVEGALGTLFQNSFTAPILISRESPLYDQYSATHGHHPSKGEKPPFVAFGPDIRPGVVIDGADLLDECPTLAALAGVDMPQMEGKPFPILK
;
A
#
# COMPACT_ATOMS: atom_id res chain seq x y z
N ASP A 1 -8.87 -8.30 8.87
CA ASP A 1 -8.77 -7.86 7.48
C ASP A 1 -7.32 -7.48 7.09
N HIS A 2 -6.49 -6.99 8.03
CA HIS A 2 -5.08 -6.66 7.82
C HIS A 2 -4.31 -6.65 9.14
N GLY A 3 -2.97 -6.78 9.07
CA GLY A 3 -2.08 -6.52 10.18
C GLY A 3 -1.81 -5.01 10.36
N GLN A 4 -1.09 -4.66 11.40
CA GLN A 4 -0.60 -3.30 11.65
C GLN A 4 0.88 -3.32 12.01
N ILE A 5 1.60 -2.29 11.59
CA ILE A 5 2.99 -2.07 11.98
C ILE A 5 3.20 -0.62 12.46
N ASP A 6 4.22 -0.44 13.28
CA ASP A 6 4.58 0.86 13.83
C ASP A 6 5.04 1.82 12.72
N ILE A 7 4.55 3.06 12.78
CA ILE A 7 5.05 4.16 11.97
C ILE A 7 6.32 4.71 12.64
N ARG A 8 7.39 4.82 11.87
CA ARG A 8 8.67 5.40 12.31
C ARG A 8 8.91 6.78 11.74
N GLN A 9 8.34 7.03 10.56
CA GLN A 9 8.52 8.28 9.82
C GLN A 9 7.39 8.48 8.81
N VAL A 10 7.19 9.72 8.41
CA VAL A 10 6.28 10.13 7.34
C VAL A 10 7.08 10.66 6.17
N PHE A 11 6.72 10.25 4.95
CA PHE A 11 7.35 10.70 3.71
C PHE A 11 6.33 11.34 2.77
N HIS A 12 6.56 12.59 2.40
CA HIS A 12 5.69 13.38 1.53
C HIS A 12 6.18 13.30 0.08
N LEU A 13 5.81 12.22 -0.63
CA LEU A 13 6.27 12.00 -1.99
C LEU A 13 5.74 13.08 -2.95
N ASN A 14 4.52 13.61 -2.75
CA ASN A 14 4.02 14.71 -3.56
C ASN A 14 4.85 16.00 -3.41
N ALA A 15 5.42 16.29 -2.24
CA ALA A 15 6.33 17.41 -2.09
C ALA A 15 7.59 17.24 -2.96
N CYS A 16 8.12 16.00 -3.06
CA CYS A 16 9.21 15.70 -4.01
C CYS A 16 8.78 15.90 -5.46
N LEU A 17 7.54 15.48 -5.83
CA LEU A 17 7.03 15.67 -7.19
C LEU A 17 6.80 17.16 -7.53
N VAL A 18 6.46 18.00 -6.55
CA VAL A 18 6.43 19.47 -6.71
C VAL A 18 7.83 20.00 -6.99
N ASP A 19 8.83 19.64 -6.18
CA ASP A 19 10.21 20.07 -6.33
C ASP A 19 10.81 19.64 -7.70
N MET A 20 10.36 18.49 -8.20
CA MET A 20 10.78 17.96 -9.51
C MET A 20 9.97 18.52 -10.69
N GLY A 21 8.96 19.37 -10.43
CA GLY A 21 8.14 20.03 -11.46
C GLY A 21 7.05 19.15 -12.07
N PHE A 22 6.72 18.00 -11.49
CA PHE A 22 5.57 17.18 -11.91
C PHE A 22 4.23 17.68 -11.38
N ILE A 23 4.26 18.51 -10.34
CA ILE A 23 3.07 19.16 -9.76
C ILE A 23 3.36 20.67 -9.67
N ARG A 24 2.45 21.49 -10.18
CA ARG A 24 2.48 22.94 -10.00
C ARG A 24 1.43 23.36 -8.98
N LEU A 25 1.88 24.07 -7.95
CA LEU A 25 0.97 24.59 -6.92
C LEU A 25 0.51 26.01 -7.30
N GLY A 26 -0.74 26.30 -6.98
CA GLY A 26 -1.30 27.65 -7.03
C GLY A 26 -0.89 28.51 -5.84
N ALA A 27 -1.33 29.76 -5.84
CA ALA A 27 -1.05 30.71 -4.76
C ALA A 27 -1.64 30.29 -3.39
N ASN A 28 -2.63 29.42 -3.41
CA ASN A 28 -3.25 28.83 -2.20
C ASN A 28 -2.52 27.58 -1.67
N GLY A 29 -1.41 27.17 -2.32
CA GLY A 29 -0.64 25.96 -1.97
C GLY A 29 -1.30 24.64 -2.40
N LEU A 30 -2.38 24.69 -3.18
CA LEU A 30 -3.05 23.49 -3.71
C LEU A 30 -2.60 23.22 -5.16
N PRO A 31 -2.63 21.95 -5.62
CA PRO A 31 -2.29 21.62 -6.98
C PRO A 31 -3.23 22.31 -7.98
N GLU A 32 -2.68 23.04 -8.95
CA GLU A 32 -3.39 23.57 -10.11
C GLU A 32 -3.20 22.72 -11.34
N GLU A 33 -2.00 22.19 -11.51
CA GLU A 33 -1.64 21.29 -12.61
C GLU A 33 -0.75 20.18 -12.12
N TYR A 34 -0.87 19.02 -12.77
CA TYR A 34 0.01 17.90 -12.51
C TYR A 34 0.27 17.10 -13.79
N GLU A 35 1.44 16.53 -13.89
CA GLU A 35 1.80 15.45 -14.81
C GLU A 35 1.78 14.10 -14.12
N ALA A 36 2.16 14.06 -12.84
CA ALA A 36 2.10 12.88 -11.97
C ALA A 36 1.77 13.29 -10.54
N TYR A 37 1.04 12.44 -9.82
CA TYR A 37 0.82 12.62 -8.38
C TYR A 37 0.82 11.27 -7.65
N SER A 38 1.09 11.33 -6.36
CA SER A 38 1.09 10.20 -5.43
C SER A 38 -0.20 10.19 -4.64
N PHE A 39 -0.86 9.03 -4.55
CA PHE A 39 -2.03 8.80 -3.70
C PHE A 39 -1.71 7.71 -2.69
N SER A 40 -1.64 8.10 -1.41
CA SER A 40 -1.21 7.22 -0.32
C SER A 40 -2.19 6.06 -0.08
N ALA A 41 -1.63 4.88 0.11
CA ALA A 41 -2.29 3.68 0.60
C ALA A 41 -1.67 3.21 1.96
N GLY A 42 -1.15 4.16 2.76
CA GLY A 42 -0.49 3.87 4.01
C GLY A 42 1.03 3.70 3.85
N PHE A 43 1.55 2.49 4.01
CA PHE A 43 2.97 2.19 3.82
C PHE A 43 3.39 1.99 2.36
N SER A 44 2.46 2.10 1.44
CA SER A 44 2.71 2.19 0.01
C SER A 44 1.98 3.39 -0.58
N THR A 45 2.30 3.75 -1.82
CA THR A 45 1.60 4.81 -2.53
C THR A 45 1.51 4.52 -4.02
N HIS A 46 0.38 4.88 -4.61
CA HIS A 46 0.10 4.71 -6.02
C HIS A 46 0.41 5.99 -6.78
N ILE A 47 1.12 5.88 -7.87
CA ILE A 47 1.49 7.02 -8.73
C ILE A 47 0.59 7.02 -9.94
N HIS A 48 -0.12 8.12 -10.10
CA HIS A 48 -1.03 8.37 -11.22
C HIS A 48 -0.44 9.39 -12.17
N LEU A 49 -0.47 9.08 -13.46
CA LEU A 49 -0.03 9.99 -14.52
C LEU A 49 -1.24 10.62 -15.20
N LYS A 50 -1.10 11.88 -15.58
CA LYS A 50 -2.12 12.60 -16.37
C LYS A 50 -2.38 11.94 -17.71
N ASP A 51 -1.34 11.44 -18.36
CA ASP A 51 -1.41 10.67 -19.59
C ASP A 51 -0.52 9.43 -19.49
N LYS A 52 -1.16 8.26 -19.32
CA LYS A 52 -0.47 6.97 -19.27
C LYS A 52 0.06 6.51 -20.62
N GLY A 53 -0.43 7.09 -21.73
CA GLY A 53 0.00 6.81 -23.10
C GLY A 53 1.23 7.60 -23.53
N ASP A 54 1.61 8.64 -22.79
CA ASP A 54 2.84 9.39 -23.06
C ASP A 54 4.07 8.66 -22.51
N GLU A 55 4.73 7.89 -23.37
CA GLU A 55 5.92 7.10 -23.00
C GLU A 55 7.07 7.97 -22.47
N ARG A 56 7.17 9.24 -22.90
CA ARG A 56 8.20 10.17 -22.41
C ARG A 56 7.89 10.57 -20.97
N LEU A 57 6.63 10.86 -20.65
CA LEU A 57 6.19 11.15 -19.31
C LEU A 57 6.40 9.93 -18.40
N VAL A 58 5.96 8.75 -18.84
CA VAL A 58 6.17 7.48 -18.09
C VAL A 58 7.65 7.28 -17.77
N SER A 59 8.54 7.43 -18.77
CA SER A 59 9.99 7.28 -18.57
C SER A 59 10.57 8.34 -17.63
N ARG A 60 10.14 9.60 -17.72
CA ARG A 60 10.60 10.70 -16.85
C ARG A 60 10.21 10.43 -15.39
N VAL A 61 8.95 10.07 -15.15
CA VAL A 61 8.45 9.80 -13.81
C VAL A 61 9.12 8.56 -13.22
N HIS A 62 9.26 7.47 -13.98
CA HIS A 62 9.97 6.28 -13.52
C HIS A 62 11.40 6.59 -13.08
N LYS A 63 12.16 7.32 -13.91
CA LYS A 63 13.53 7.76 -13.54
C LYS A 63 13.55 8.62 -12.28
N ALA A 64 12.58 9.52 -12.12
CA ALA A 64 12.47 10.35 -10.93
C ALA A 64 12.18 9.52 -9.67
N LEU A 65 11.29 8.54 -9.75
CA LEU A 65 10.99 7.63 -8.63
C LEU A 65 12.20 6.77 -8.24
N LEU A 66 12.95 6.25 -9.20
CA LEU A 66 14.19 5.51 -8.94
C LEU A 66 15.28 6.41 -8.34
N ALA A 67 15.36 7.67 -8.75
CA ALA A 67 16.27 8.64 -8.13
C ALA A 67 15.86 8.96 -6.69
N LEU A 68 14.56 9.06 -6.40
CA LEU A 68 14.07 9.23 -5.03
C LEU A 68 14.35 7.98 -4.17
N GLN A 69 14.17 6.78 -4.70
CA GLN A 69 14.55 5.54 -4.01
C GLN A 69 16.04 5.53 -3.64
N ALA A 70 16.91 5.94 -4.57
CA ALA A 70 18.34 6.02 -4.31
C ALA A 70 18.70 7.11 -3.29
N ALA A 71 18.00 8.25 -3.28
CA ALA A 71 18.23 9.36 -2.36
C ALA A 71 17.65 9.10 -0.95
N TYR A 72 16.55 8.34 -0.86
CA TYR A 72 15.83 8.05 0.39
C TYR A 72 15.62 6.53 0.59
N PRO A 73 16.69 5.71 0.61
CA PRO A 73 16.56 4.25 0.75
C PRO A 73 15.95 3.84 2.09
N GLN A 74 15.99 4.71 3.10
CA GLN A 74 15.34 4.51 4.39
C GLN A 74 13.81 4.75 4.33
N CYS A 75 13.29 5.36 3.25
CA CYS A 75 11.87 5.66 3.06
C CYS A 75 11.24 4.83 1.95
N ILE A 76 11.96 4.57 0.88
CA ILE A 76 11.47 3.87 -0.31
C ILE A 76 12.23 2.55 -0.45
N ASP A 77 11.52 1.45 -0.35
CA ASP A 77 12.08 0.11 -0.52
C ASP A 77 12.09 -0.30 -1.99
N ARG A 78 10.94 -0.15 -2.66
CA ARG A 78 10.83 -0.56 -4.05
C ARG A 78 9.88 0.33 -4.85
N VAL A 79 10.21 0.50 -6.11
CA VAL A 79 9.35 1.10 -7.13
C VAL A 79 8.95 0.00 -8.11
N TYR A 80 7.65 -0.24 -8.26
CA TYR A 80 7.08 -1.17 -9.23
C TYR A 80 6.46 -0.38 -10.38
N THR A 81 6.65 -0.85 -11.60
CA THR A 81 5.76 -0.51 -12.71
C THR A 81 4.41 -1.19 -12.50
N ALA A 82 3.35 -0.74 -13.18
CA ALA A 82 2.04 -1.40 -13.11
C ALA A 82 2.09 -2.87 -13.58
N GLU A 83 2.96 -3.18 -14.55
CA GLU A 83 3.18 -4.55 -15.03
C GLU A 83 3.85 -5.44 -13.97
N GLU A 84 4.89 -4.92 -13.31
CA GLU A 84 5.58 -5.63 -12.22
C GLU A 84 4.64 -5.85 -11.03
N ALA A 85 3.86 -4.83 -10.63
CA ALA A 85 2.89 -4.94 -9.55
C ALA A 85 1.83 -6.02 -9.85
N LEU A 86 1.34 -6.09 -11.08
CA LEU A 86 0.40 -7.14 -11.48
C LEU A 86 1.05 -8.52 -11.48
N LYS A 87 2.25 -8.63 -12.05
CA LYS A 87 2.93 -9.94 -12.24
C LYS A 87 3.43 -10.52 -10.94
N GLU A 88 3.98 -9.70 -10.06
CA GLU A 88 4.67 -10.16 -8.85
C GLU A 88 3.74 -10.19 -7.63
N GLU A 89 2.80 -9.22 -7.55
CA GLU A 89 1.95 -9.02 -6.38
C GLU A 89 0.45 -9.25 -6.66
N GLY A 90 0.07 -9.53 -7.91
CA GLY A 90 -1.34 -9.64 -8.31
C GLY A 90 -2.10 -8.31 -8.21
N LEU A 91 -1.40 -7.19 -8.03
CA LEU A 91 -1.98 -5.87 -7.82
C LEU A 91 -2.21 -5.15 -9.14
N SER A 92 -3.48 -4.85 -9.44
CA SER A 92 -3.89 -4.08 -10.62
C SER A 92 -4.73 -2.88 -10.24
N GLY A 93 -4.71 -1.84 -11.07
CA GLY A 93 -5.52 -0.63 -10.86
C GLY A 93 -5.19 0.49 -11.82
N GLU A 94 -5.76 1.65 -11.57
CA GLU A 94 -5.60 2.84 -12.42
C GLU A 94 -4.29 3.62 -12.19
N PHE A 95 -3.33 3.06 -11.49
CA PHE A 95 -2.00 3.61 -11.28
C PHE A 95 -1.03 3.26 -12.42
N SER A 96 0.08 4.02 -12.53
CA SER A 96 1.19 3.73 -13.44
C SER A 96 2.38 3.10 -12.72
N PHE A 97 2.57 3.45 -11.44
CA PHE A 97 3.60 2.88 -10.58
C PHE A 97 3.06 2.68 -9.17
N VAL A 98 3.67 1.75 -8.45
CA VAL A 98 3.50 1.58 -6.99
C VAL A 98 4.85 1.81 -6.33
N VAL A 99 4.87 2.65 -5.30
CA VAL A 99 6.06 2.86 -4.48
C VAL A 99 5.80 2.22 -3.13
N GLU A 100 6.55 1.17 -2.83
CA GLU A 100 6.51 0.48 -1.56
C GLU A 100 7.47 1.14 -0.57
N GLY A 101 6.98 1.47 0.61
CA GLY A 101 7.76 2.08 1.67
C GLY A 101 8.72 1.12 2.34
N ALA A 102 9.87 1.62 2.78
CA ALA A 102 10.69 0.92 3.74
C ALA A 102 9.93 0.76 5.07
N LEU A 103 10.27 -0.27 5.85
CA LEU A 103 9.54 -0.64 7.06
C LEU A 103 9.32 0.54 8.01
N GLY A 104 8.04 0.86 8.24
CA GLY A 104 7.61 1.95 9.10
C GLY A 104 7.55 3.34 8.43
N THR A 105 7.67 3.42 7.11
CA THR A 105 7.49 4.67 6.37
C THR A 105 6.06 4.83 5.91
N LEU A 106 5.34 5.76 6.52
CA LEU A 106 4.00 6.19 6.11
C LEU A 106 4.10 7.23 4.99
N PHE A 107 3.44 6.99 3.87
CA PHE A 107 3.24 8.04 2.86
C PHE A 107 2.05 8.91 3.21
N GLN A 108 2.18 10.21 2.97
CA GLN A 108 1.08 11.15 3.07
C GLN A 108 0.93 12.02 1.83
N ASN A 109 -0.27 12.54 1.63
CA ASN A 109 -0.62 13.33 0.43
C ASN A 109 -0.27 14.83 0.55
N SER A 110 0.70 15.21 1.39
CA SER A 110 1.15 16.60 1.50
C SER A 110 1.96 17.02 0.27
N PHE A 111 1.76 18.26 -0.16
CA PHE A 111 2.46 18.89 -1.30
C PHE A 111 3.58 19.82 -0.86
N THR A 112 3.79 19.98 0.44
CA THR A 112 4.73 20.95 1.01
C THR A 112 5.73 20.26 1.93
N ALA A 113 6.89 20.91 2.11
CA ALA A 113 7.91 20.49 3.09
C ALA A 113 7.37 20.55 4.54
N PRO A 114 7.96 19.79 5.46
CA PRO A 114 9.11 18.94 5.27
C PRO A 114 8.78 17.65 4.51
N ILE A 115 9.73 17.19 3.67
CA ILE A 115 9.58 15.95 2.88
C ILE A 115 9.58 14.71 3.79
N LEU A 116 10.39 14.73 4.83
CA LEU A 116 10.55 13.63 5.80
C LEU A 116 10.33 14.13 7.22
N ILE A 117 9.45 13.44 7.96
CA ILE A 117 9.17 13.72 9.37
C ILE A 117 9.42 12.43 10.16
N SER A 118 10.43 12.44 11.04
CA SER A 118 10.67 11.35 11.99
C SER A 118 9.58 11.32 13.08
N ARG A 119 9.31 10.14 13.64
CA ARG A 119 8.35 9.97 14.74
C ARG A 119 8.72 10.81 15.99
N GLU A 120 10.02 11.06 16.22
CA GLU A 120 10.51 11.87 17.34
C GLU A 120 10.42 13.38 17.09
N SER A 121 10.06 13.78 15.86
CA SER A 121 9.90 15.20 15.51
C SER A 121 8.67 15.81 16.19
N PRO A 122 8.74 17.06 16.69
CA PRO A 122 7.58 17.79 17.18
C PRO A 122 6.54 18.07 16.07
N LEU A 123 6.89 17.89 14.80
CA LEU A 123 5.99 17.99 13.65
C LEU A 123 5.23 16.69 13.36
N TYR A 124 5.52 15.61 14.09
CA TYR A 124 4.82 14.35 13.90
C TYR A 124 3.44 14.41 14.57
N ASP A 125 2.40 14.27 13.78
CA ASP A 125 0.98 14.36 14.18
C ASP A 125 0.16 13.11 13.82
N GLN A 126 0.84 11.98 13.49
CA GLN A 126 0.20 10.78 13.01
C GLN A 126 -0.07 9.74 14.09
N TYR A 127 -0.81 8.70 13.74
CA TYR A 127 -1.04 7.51 14.56
C TYR A 127 0.28 6.81 14.90
N SER A 128 0.24 5.94 15.92
CA SER A 128 1.41 5.13 16.28
C SER A 128 1.69 4.01 15.31
N ALA A 129 0.64 3.44 14.69
CA ALA A 129 0.70 2.32 13.78
C ALA A 129 -0.39 2.44 12.70
N THR A 130 -0.18 1.80 11.56
CA THR A 130 -1.17 1.67 10.50
C THR A 130 -0.91 0.41 9.66
N HIS A 131 -1.62 0.27 8.56
CA HIS A 131 -1.58 -0.85 7.63
C HIS A 131 -1.17 -0.41 6.20
N GLY A 132 -1.29 -1.31 5.20
CA GLY A 132 -0.94 -1.02 3.82
C GLY A 132 0.52 -1.29 3.49
N HIS A 133 1.20 -2.10 4.31
CA HIS A 133 2.55 -2.62 4.06
C HIS A 133 2.48 -3.92 3.25
N HIS A 134 3.57 -4.23 2.56
CA HIS A 134 3.72 -5.52 1.90
C HIS A 134 3.62 -6.66 2.93
N PRO A 135 2.90 -7.77 2.65
CA PRO A 135 2.65 -8.86 3.62
C PRO A 135 3.90 -9.48 4.26
N SER A 136 5.06 -9.40 3.58
CA SER A 136 6.33 -9.90 4.14
C SER A 136 6.95 -9.00 5.21
N LYS A 137 6.43 -7.77 5.42
CA LYS A 137 7.05 -6.75 6.28
C LYS A 137 6.45 -6.64 7.67
N GLY A 138 5.33 -7.29 7.95
CA GLY A 138 4.66 -7.10 9.22
C GLY A 138 3.77 -8.25 9.64
N GLU A 139 3.06 -8.03 10.73
CA GLU A 139 2.13 -9.00 11.30
C GLU A 139 0.96 -9.25 10.35
N LYS A 140 0.61 -10.52 10.23
CA LYS A 140 -0.58 -10.97 9.51
C LYS A 140 -1.83 -10.79 10.37
N PRO A 141 -3.02 -10.61 9.75
CA PRO A 141 -4.26 -10.52 10.50
C PRO A 141 -4.55 -11.83 11.23
N PRO A 142 -5.05 -11.80 12.49
CA PRO A 142 -5.51 -12.99 13.17
C PRO A 142 -6.88 -13.41 12.65
N PHE A 143 -7.11 -14.72 12.50
CA PHE A 143 -8.42 -15.32 12.28
C PHE A 143 -8.78 -16.17 13.48
N VAL A 144 -9.94 -15.92 14.10
CA VAL A 144 -10.44 -16.68 15.25
C VAL A 144 -11.89 -17.07 15.00
N ALA A 145 -12.18 -18.37 15.07
CA ALA A 145 -13.53 -18.89 14.90
C ALA A 145 -13.91 -19.79 16.09
N PHE A 146 -15.15 -19.70 16.56
CA PHE A 146 -15.73 -20.59 17.57
C PHE A 146 -17.22 -20.76 17.31
N GLY A 147 -17.76 -21.90 17.72
CA GLY A 147 -19.19 -22.20 17.57
C GLY A 147 -19.46 -23.69 17.46
N PRO A 148 -20.75 -24.07 17.35
CA PRO A 148 -21.18 -25.49 17.34
C PRO A 148 -20.61 -26.24 16.12
N ASP A 149 -20.39 -25.59 15.01
CA ASP A 149 -19.92 -26.19 13.74
C ASP A 149 -18.41 -26.08 13.54
N ILE A 150 -17.70 -25.47 14.52
CA ILE A 150 -16.26 -25.32 14.50
C ILE A 150 -15.59 -26.43 15.32
N ARG A 151 -14.57 -27.05 14.77
CA ARG A 151 -13.71 -27.99 15.48
C ARG A 151 -12.86 -27.26 16.53
N PRO A 152 -12.91 -27.62 17.80
CA PRO A 152 -12.10 -26.96 18.82
C PRO A 152 -10.62 -27.33 18.70
N GLY A 153 -9.75 -26.39 19.08
CA GLY A 153 -8.31 -26.61 19.18
C GLY A 153 -7.55 -26.72 17.87
N VAL A 154 -8.19 -26.39 16.73
CA VAL A 154 -7.49 -26.32 15.45
C VAL A 154 -6.68 -25.03 15.40
N VAL A 155 -5.41 -25.16 15.05
CA VAL A 155 -4.51 -24.03 14.74
C VAL A 155 -4.12 -24.13 13.27
N ILE A 156 -4.26 -23.02 12.55
CA ILE A 156 -3.88 -22.93 11.14
C ILE A 156 -2.68 -22.00 11.06
N ASP A 157 -1.59 -22.49 10.49
CA ASP A 157 -0.42 -21.68 10.19
C ASP A 157 -0.38 -21.37 8.68
N GLY A 158 -0.24 -20.08 8.34
CA GLY A 158 -0.12 -19.64 6.96
C GLY A 158 -1.43 -19.68 6.15
N ALA A 159 -2.56 -19.36 6.77
CA ALA A 159 -3.84 -19.19 6.08
C ALA A 159 -3.81 -18.06 5.03
N ASP A 160 -4.55 -18.23 3.94
CA ASP A 160 -4.76 -17.20 2.93
C ASP A 160 -6.08 -16.47 3.22
N LEU A 161 -6.12 -15.16 3.00
CA LEU A 161 -7.35 -14.35 3.12
C LEU A 161 -8.44 -14.81 2.14
N LEU A 162 -8.05 -15.36 0.98
CA LEU A 162 -8.97 -15.94 0.00
C LEU A 162 -9.77 -17.13 0.57
N ASP A 163 -9.28 -17.80 1.60
CA ASP A 163 -9.93 -18.95 2.24
C ASP A 163 -11.01 -18.56 3.26
N GLU A 164 -11.06 -17.30 3.69
CA GLU A 164 -12.08 -16.82 4.66
C GLU A 164 -13.48 -16.87 4.06
N CYS A 165 -13.67 -16.33 2.86
CA CYS A 165 -14.99 -16.27 2.22
C CYS A 165 -15.58 -17.66 1.95
N PRO A 166 -14.84 -18.64 1.37
CA PRO A 166 -15.29 -20.03 1.26
C PRO A 166 -15.65 -20.67 2.61
N THR A 167 -14.88 -20.35 3.66
CA THR A 167 -15.17 -20.86 5.01
C THR A 167 -16.51 -20.34 5.53
N LEU A 168 -16.77 -19.04 5.39
CA LEU A 168 -18.03 -18.43 5.83
C LEU A 168 -19.21 -18.92 4.99
N ALA A 169 -19.04 -19.10 3.68
CA ALA A 169 -20.07 -19.65 2.79
C ALA A 169 -20.43 -21.09 3.20
N ALA A 170 -19.43 -21.93 3.47
CA ALA A 170 -19.65 -23.30 3.93
C ALA A 170 -20.39 -23.35 5.28
N LEU A 171 -20.05 -22.48 6.24
CA LEU A 171 -20.75 -22.35 7.52
C LEU A 171 -22.19 -21.88 7.34
N ALA A 172 -22.46 -21.01 6.40
CA ALA A 172 -23.79 -20.50 6.07
C ALA A 172 -24.62 -21.45 5.20
N GLY A 173 -24.04 -22.56 4.71
CA GLY A 173 -24.69 -23.45 3.75
C GLY A 173 -24.97 -22.80 2.39
N VAL A 174 -24.17 -21.84 1.99
CA VAL A 174 -24.30 -21.11 0.73
C VAL A 174 -23.32 -21.67 -0.28
N ASP A 175 -23.80 -22.02 -1.47
CA ASP A 175 -22.97 -22.44 -2.59
C ASP A 175 -22.47 -21.21 -3.37
N MET A 176 -21.14 -21.02 -3.45
CA MET A 176 -20.49 -19.93 -4.16
C MET A 176 -19.34 -20.45 -5.05
N PRO A 177 -19.66 -21.14 -6.15
CA PRO A 177 -18.67 -21.86 -6.96
C PRO A 177 -17.66 -20.95 -7.67
N GLN A 178 -17.92 -19.65 -7.76
CA GLN A 178 -17.04 -18.67 -8.40
C GLN A 178 -15.93 -18.14 -7.46
N MET A 179 -15.93 -18.54 -6.18
CA MET A 179 -14.89 -18.09 -5.25
C MET A 179 -13.56 -18.79 -5.50
N GLU A 180 -12.49 -18.03 -5.40
CA GLU A 180 -11.14 -18.56 -5.24
C GLU A 180 -10.93 -19.00 -3.77
N GLY A 181 -9.89 -19.78 -3.53
CA GLY A 181 -9.60 -20.30 -2.19
C GLY A 181 -10.37 -21.56 -1.82
N LYS A 182 -10.19 -22.03 -0.59
CA LYS A 182 -10.79 -23.25 -0.02
C LYS A 182 -11.21 -23.01 1.42
N PRO A 183 -12.30 -23.64 1.89
CA PRO A 183 -12.67 -23.52 3.29
C PRO A 183 -11.53 -23.98 4.23
N PHE A 184 -11.30 -23.23 5.29
CA PHE A 184 -10.36 -23.64 6.34
C PHE A 184 -10.73 -25.02 6.89
N PRO A 185 -9.75 -25.87 7.27
CA PRO A 185 -10.00 -27.21 7.79
C PRO A 185 -10.50 -27.16 9.25
N ILE A 186 -11.39 -26.24 9.57
CA ILE A 186 -11.95 -25.99 10.92
C ILE A 186 -13.40 -26.44 11.05
N LEU A 187 -14.05 -26.78 9.95
CA LEU A 187 -15.47 -27.21 9.96
C LEU A 187 -15.60 -28.65 10.48
N LYS A 188 -16.69 -28.94 11.21
CA LYS A 188 -17.02 -30.29 11.69
C LYS A 188 -17.56 -31.19 10.62
#